data_fcb5f7757222e4a2cf2b3abe78659c9c
#
_entry.id   fcb5f7757222e4a2cf2b3abe78659c9c
#
_cell.length_a   1.000
_cell.length_b   1.000
_cell.length_c   1.000
_cell.angle_alpha   90.00
_cell.angle_beta   90.00
_cell.angle_gamma   90.00
#
_symmetry.space_group_name_H-M   'P 1'
#
loop_
_entity.id
_entity.type
_entity.pdbx_description
1 polymer ?
#
loop_
_entity_poly.entity_id
_entity_poly.type
_entity_poly.pdbx_seq_one_letter_code
_entity_poly.pdbx_strand_id
1 'polypeptide(L)'
;MPATFAKGDLFGTEGLRAYALGSNARGTMDRGVAVAFKKRWPKLATELSTRAAKGGLALGEVVAFYDGDETVYALILQEDEAKKAKLASLTKAVNRLVELAAQSGIAQVGLFHPGTGKAGLEWPRVKRILQEIGERTEVTLVVFEQFVRAKAS
;
A
#
# COMPACT_ATOMS: atom_id res chain seq x y z
N MET A 1 -5.47 14.92 -9.13
CA MET A 1 -4.05 15.03 -9.55
C MET A 1 -3.62 13.72 -10.18
N PRO A 2 -2.95 13.71 -11.32
CA PRO A 2 -2.50 12.46 -11.91
C PRO A 2 -1.47 11.75 -11.01
N ALA A 3 -1.45 10.43 -11.07
CA ALA A 3 -0.41 9.66 -10.41
C ALA A 3 0.95 10.00 -11.01
N THR A 4 1.99 10.06 -10.19
CA THR A 4 3.36 10.28 -10.64
C THR A 4 4.16 8.99 -10.46
N PHE A 5 5.11 8.77 -11.36
CA PHE A 5 5.94 7.56 -11.34
C PHE A 5 7.38 7.95 -11.03
N ALA A 6 7.93 7.36 -9.98
CA ALA A 6 9.22 7.75 -9.43
C ALA A 6 10.20 6.57 -9.43
N LYS A 7 11.47 6.88 -9.28
CA LYS A 7 12.54 5.92 -9.04
C LYS A 7 13.23 6.31 -7.73
N GLY A 8 13.79 5.33 -7.05
CA GLY A 8 14.56 5.57 -5.84
C GLY A 8 13.98 4.85 -4.62
N ASP A 9 14.39 5.31 -3.44
CA ASP A 9 13.99 4.72 -2.17
C ASP A 9 12.66 5.32 -1.70
N LEU A 10 11.63 4.49 -1.62
CA LEU A 10 10.33 4.90 -1.13
C LEU A 10 10.40 5.57 0.24
N PHE A 11 11.15 4.99 1.17
CA PHE A 11 11.23 5.50 2.54
C PHE A 11 12.20 6.68 2.69
N GLY A 12 13.08 6.88 1.72
CA GLY A 12 14.04 7.97 1.72
C GLY A 12 13.58 9.20 0.93
N THR A 13 12.38 9.20 0.40
CA THR A 13 11.87 10.32 -0.39
C THR A 13 11.48 11.47 0.51
N GLU A 14 12.12 12.62 0.33
CA GLU A 14 11.86 13.81 1.12
C GLU A 14 10.43 14.29 0.92
N GLY A 15 9.80 14.70 2.02
CA GLY A 15 8.42 15.21 2.02
C GLY A 15 7.35 14.14 2.01
N LEU A 16 7.71 12.89 1.84
CA LEU A 16 6.73 11.79 1.82
C LEU A 16 6.51 11.28 3.24
N ARG A 17 5.27 11.36 3.72
CA ARG A 17 4.87 11.00 5.09
C ARG A 17 3.78 9.93 5.13
N ALA A 18 3.28 9.53 3.98
CA ALA A 18 2.26 8.50 3.90
C ALA A 18 2.66 7.46 2.86
N TYR A 19 2.41 6.21 3.19
CA TYR A 19 2.84 5.07 2.39
C TYR A 19 1.72 4.05 2.30
N ALA A 20 1.68 3.28 1.23
CA ALA A 20 0.73 2.19 1.08
C ALA A 20 1.43 0.93 0.59
N LEU A 21 0.91 -0.21 1.01
CA LEU A 21 1.41 -1.52 0.56
C LEU A 21 0.25 -2.48 0.37
N GLY A 22 0.43 -3.45 -0.52
CA GLY A 22 -0.50 -4.57 -0.64
C GLY A 22 -0.33 -5.53 0.53
N SER A 23 -1.43 -6.04 1.05
CA SER A 23 -1.45 -6.95 2.17
C SER A 23 -2.52 -8.02 1.99
N ASN A 24 -2.77 -8.82 3.02
CA ASN A 24 -3.69 -9.94 2.95
C ASN A 24 -4.56 -10.04 4.20
N ALA A 25 -5.64 -10.80 4.09
CA ALA A 25 -6.64 -10.92 5.15
C ALA A 25 -6.15 -11.69 6.39
N ARG A 26 -5.02 -12.37 6.30
CA ARG A 26 -4.39 -13.02 7.46
C ARG A 26 -3.44 -12.10 8.21
N GLY A 27 -3.14 -10.94 7.65
CA GLY A 27 -2.29 -9.94 8.28
C GLY A 27 -0.83 -10.33 8.36
N THR A 28 -0.35 -11.18 7.45
CA THR A 28 1.06 -11.59 7.42
C THR A 28 1.89 -10.64 6.56
N MET A 29 3.15 -10.47 6.92
CA MET A 29 4.09 -9.56 6.25
C MET A 29 5.44 -10.26 6.06
N ASP A 30 5.41 -11.44 5.47
CA ASP A 30 6.59 -12.31 5.41
C ASP A 30 7.25 -12.38 4.03
N ARG A 31 6.70 -11.69 3.04
CA ARG A 31 7.19 -11.73 1.65
C ARG A 31 7.27 -10.35 1.01
N GLY A 32 8.23 -10.20 0.09
CA GLY A 32 8.34 -9.04 -0.76
C GLY A 32 8.52 -7.73 -0.02
N VAL A 33 7.89 -6.69 -0.52
CA VAL A 33 7.98 -5.33 0.04
C VAL A 33 7.46 -5.27 1.47
N ALA A 34 6.51 -6.13 1.84
CA ALA A 34 5.97 -6.18 3.20
C ALA A 34 7.06 -6.41 4.27
N VAL A 35 8.11 -7.15 3.94
CA VAL A 35 9.23 -7.38 4.86
C VAL A 35 9.90 -6.05 5.24
N ALA A 36 10.10 -5.16 4.29
CA ALA A 36 10.69 -3.84 4.53
C ALA A 36 9.77 -2.96 5.38
N PHE A 37 8.47 -3.01 5.12
CA PHE A 37 7.48 -2.30 5.93
C PHE A 37 7.44 -2.82 7.36
N LYS A 38 7.51 -4.13 7.55
CA LYS A 38 7.54 -4.75 8.88
C LYS A 38 8.77 -4.32 9.68
N LYS A 39 9.93 -4.23 9.03
CA LYS A 39 11.15 -3.75 9.69
C LYS A 39 11.01 -2.31 10.16
N ARG A 40 10.42 -1.46 9.33
CA ARG A 40 10.26 -0.04 9.64
C ARG A 40 9.15 0.20 10.67
N TRP A 41 8.05 -0.55 10.58
CA TRP A 41 6.89 -0.41 11.46
C TRP A 41 6.48 -1.77 12.04
N PRO A 42 7.23 -2.31 13.03
CA PRO A 42 6.88 -3.62 13.61
C PRO A 42 5.47 -3.68 14.22
N LYS A 43 5.00 -2.56 14.76
CA LYS A 43 3.65 -2.47 15.34
C LYS A 43 2.55 -2.60 14.29
N LEU A 44 2.83 -2.25 13.04
CA LEU A 44 1.90 -2.45 11.93
C LEU A 44 1.60 -3.94 11.76
N ALA A 45 2.65 -4.77 11.77
CA ALA A 45 2.48 -6.22 11.65
C ALA A 45 1.64 -6.78 12.78
N THR A 46 1.86 -6.31 14.02
CA THR A 46 1.09 -6.73 15.17
C THR A 46 -0.38 -6.33 15.03
N GLU A 47 -0.65 -5.09 14.59
CA GLU A 47 -2.02 -4.61 14.41
C GLU A 47 -2.76 -5.41 13.34
N LEU A 48 -2.11 -5.68 12.20
CA LEU A 48 -2.72 -6.44 11.11
C LEU A 48 -3.04 -7.87 11.57
N SER A 49 -2.11 -8.54 12.25
CA SER A 49 -2.34 -9.91 12.72
C SER A 49 -3.41 -9.97 13.80
N THR A 50 -3.50 -8.96 14.67
CA THR A 50 -4.54 -8.87 15.69
C THR A 50 -5.92 -8.71 15.06
N ARG A 51 -6.06 -7.83 14.08
CA ARG A 51 -7.33 -7.64 13.36
C ARG A 51 -7.72 -8.88 12.56
N ALA A 52 -6.76 -9.53 11.93
CA ALA A 52 -7.00 -10.76 11.18
C ALA A 52 -7.52 -11.87 12.08
N ALA A 53 -6.93 -12.03 13.27
CA ALA A 53 -7.35 -13.03 14.25
C ALA A 53 -8.79 -12.82 14.72
N LYS A 54 -9.27 -11.59 14.68
CA LYS A 54 -10.66 -11.25 15.03
C LYS A 54 -11.60 -11.33 13.85
N GLY A 55 -11.15 -11.80 12.69
CA GLY A 55 -11.94 -11.89 11.47
C GLY A 55 -12.24 -10.55 10.82
N GLY A 56 -11.44 -9.53 11.10
CA GLY A 56 -11.73 -8.15 10.74
C GLY A 56 -11.11 -7.62 9.46
N LEU A 57 -10.50 -8.46 8.61
CA LEU A 57 -9.88 -8.00 7.36
C LEU A 57 -10.61 -8.62 6.16
N ALA A 58 -11.22 -7.76 5.35
CA ALA A 58 -11.91 -8.19 4.13
C ALA A 58 -11.19 -7.65 2.90
N LEU A 59 -11.30 -8.35 1.78
CA LEU A 59 -10.70 -7.93 0.52
C LEU A 59 -11.24 -6.56 0.09
N GLY A 60 -10.34 -5.68 -0.30
CA GLY A 60 -10.68 -4.31 -0.70
C GLY A 60 -10.71 -3.31 0.45
N GLU A 61 -10.53 -3.76 1.68
CA GLU A 61 -10.41 -2.85 2.82
C GLU A 61 -9.03 -2.24 2.90
N VAL A 62 -8.95 -1.12 3.62
CA VAL A 62 -7.70 -0.43 3.91
C VAL A 62 -7.59 -0.29 5.43
N VAL A 63 -6.45 -0.69 5.97
CA VAL A 63 -6.12 -0.46 7.38
C VAL A 63 -5.14 0.69 7.45
N ALA A 64 -5.54 1.77 8.11
CA ALA A 64 -4.66 2.92 8.35
C ALA A 64 -3.91 2.72 9.66
N PHE A 65 -2.61 2.86 9.61
CA PHE A 65 -1.71 2.75 10.77
C PHE A 65 -0.97 4.08 10.93
N TYR A 66 -0.98 4.61 12.15
CA TYR A 66 -0.37 5.90 12.44
C TYR A 66 0.84 5.72 13.36
N ASP A 67 1.96 6.32 12.97
CA ASP A 67 3.18 6.33 13.77
C ASP A 67 3.76 7.75 13.73
N GLY A 68 3.47 8.53 14.78
CA GLY A 68 3.84 9.93 14.82
C GLY A 68 3.18 10.70 13.69
N ASP A 69 3.98 11.33 12.84
CA ASP A 69 3.51 12.08 11.68
C ASP A 69 3.46 11.24 10.38
N GLU A 70 3.81 9.96 10.48
CA GLU A 70 3.75 9.04 9.35
C GLU A 70 2.47 8.20 9.38
N THR A 71 1.93 7.89 8.21
CA THR A 71 0.76 7.05 8.07
C THR A 71 1.08 5.93 7.07
N VAL A 72 0.67 4.71 7.40
CA VAL A 72 0.81 3.57 6.50
C VAL A 72 -0.56 2.98 6.24
N TYR A 73 -0.89 2.78 4.97
CA TYR A 73 -2.15 2.18 4.54
C TYR A 73 -1.88 0.78 4.02
N ALA A 74 -2.44 -0.22 4.69
CA ALA A 74 -2.38 -1.60 4.22
C ALA A 74 -3.63 -1.89 3.37
N LEU A 75 -3.40 -2.23 2.11
CA LEU A 75 -4.46 -2.53 1.14
C LEU A 75 -4.69 -4.04 1.15
N ILE A 76 -5.86 -4.49 1.56
CA ILE A 76 -6.15 -5.92 1.68
C ILE A 76 -6.56 -6.46 0.31
N LEU A 77 -5.62 -7.10 -0.38
CA LEU A 77 -5.77 -7.53 -1.77
C LEU A 77 -5.87 -9.04 -1.94
N GLN A 78 -5.46 -9.82 -0.94
CA GLN A 78 -5.39 -11.28 -0.99
C GLN A 78 -6.01 -11.87 0.26
N GLU A 79 -6.55 -13.09 0.15
CA GLU A 79 -7.01 -13.83 1.32
C GLU A 79 -5.85 -14.24 2.22
N ASP A 80 -4.75 -14.68 1.61
CA ASP A 80 -3.47 -14.97 2.26
C ASP A 80 -2.33 -14.83 1.23
N GLU A 81 -1.08 -14.96 1.69
CA GLU A 81 0.08 -14.77 0.82
C GLU A 81 0.21 -15.80 -0.30
N ALA A 82 -0.49 -16.94 -0.19
CA ALA A 82 -0.47 -17.98 -1.23
C ALA A 82 -1.57 -17.79 -2.28
N LYS A 83 -2.55 -16.93 -2.03
CA LYS A 83 -3.65 -16.65 -2.96
C LYS A 83 -3.33 -15.46 -3.84
N LYS A 84 -3.91 -15.45 -5.04
CA LYS A 84 -3.72 -14.33 -5.96
C LYS A 84 -4.60 -13.14 -5.57
N ALA A 85 -4.09 -11.94 -5.81
CA ALA A 85 -4.87 -10.71 -5.66
C ALA A 85 -5.86 -10.56 -6.82
N LYS A 86 -6.91 -9.78 -6.60
CA LYS A 86 -7.93 -9.50 -7.62
C LYS A 86 -7.92 -8.00 -7.95
N LEU A 87 -8.06 -7.66 -9.23
CA LEU A 87 -8.13 -6.27 -9.66
C LEU A 87 -9.30 -5.52 -9.01
N ALA A 88 -10.43 -6.19 -8.81
CA ALA A 88 -11.58 -5.59 -8.15
C ALA A 88 -11.26 -5.17 -6.71
N SER A 89 -10.50 -5.99 -5.98
CA SER A 89 -10.06 -5.67 -4.62
C SER A 89 -9.08 -4.50 -4.62
N LEU A 90 -8.18 -4.47 -5.60
CA LEU A 90 -7.23 -3.36 -5.75
C LEU A 90 -7.98 -2.05 -6.02
N THR A 91 -8.90 -2.05 -6.96
CA THR A 91 -9.68 -0.85 -7.29
C THR A 91 -10.43 -0.31 -6.08
N LYS A 92 -11.12 -1.20 -5.35
CA LYS A 92 -11.84 -0.83 -4.13
C LYS A 92 -10.89 -0.26 -3.08
N ALA A 93 -9.76 -0.92 -2.85
CA ALA A 93 -8.80 -0.50 -1.83
C ALA A 93 -8.15 0.85 -2.19
N VAL A 94 -7.75 1.06 -3.44
CA VAL A 94 -7.13 2.32 -3.84
C VAL A 94 -8.12 3.48 -3.79
N ASN A 95 -9.38 3.27 -4.16
CA ASN A 95 -10.43 4.28 -3.99
C ASN A 95 -10.59 4.65 -2.51
N ARG A 96 -10.59 3.66 -1.62
CA ARG A 96 -10.68 3.91 -0.19
C ARG A 96 -9.44 4.61 0.35
N LEU A 97 -8.27 4.25 -0.16
CA LEU A 97 -6.99 4.87 0.21
C LEU A 97 -7.02 6.37 -0.03
N VAL A 98 -7.38 6.80 -1.25
CA VAL A 98 -7.39 8.24 -1.57
C VAL A 98 -8.46 8.99 -0.79
N GLU A 99 -9.59 8.37 -0.51
CA GLU A 99 -10.63 8.93 0.34
C GLU A 99 -10.12 9.17 1.77
N LEU A 100 -9.48 8.16 2.37
CA LEU A 100 -8.92 8.27 3.73
C LEU A 100 -7.81 9.31 3.79
N ALA A 101 -6.93 9.33 2.80
CA ALA A 101 -5.83 10.30 2.74
C ALA A 101 -6.36 11.73 2.62
N ALA A 102 -7.36 11.95 1.77
CA ALA A 102 -7.98 13.26 1.62
C ALA A 102 -8.64 13.73 2.92
N GLN A 103 -9.35 12.84 3.60
CA GLN A 103 -9.99 13.14 4.88
C GLN A 103 -8.98 13.54 5.97
N SER A 104 -7.77 13.00 5.89
CA SER A 104 -6.69 13.30 6.84
C SER A 104 -5.79 14.45 6.41
N GLY A 105 -6.11 15.13 5.32
CA GLY A 105 -5.30 16.23 4.81
C GLY A 105 -3.97 15.80 4.20
N ILE A 106 -3.84 14.55 3.81
CA ILE A 106 -2.61 14.00 3.23
C ILE A 106 -2.62 14.27 1.72
N ALA A 107 -1.59 14.99 1.25
CA ALA A 107 -1.50 15.39 -0.15
C ALA A 107 -0.85 14.34 -1.05
N GLN A 108 0.02 13.49 -0.49
CA GLN A 108 0.78 12.49 -1.26
C GLN A 108 0.84 11.18 -0.52
N VAL A 109 0.69 10.08 -1.25
CA VAL A 109 0.89 8.72 -0.72
C VAL A 109 1.88 8.00 -1.64
N GLY A 110 2.99 7.53 -1.07
CA GLY A 110 3.98 6.74 -1.79
C GLY A 110 3.63 5.26 -1.74
N LEU A 111 3.77 4.58 -2.86
CA LEU A 111 3.56 3.14 -2.91
C LEU A 111 4.41 2.49 -3.99
N PHE A 112 4.81 1.26 -3.73
CA PHE A 112 5.36 0.38 -4.74
C PHE A 112 4.17 -0.38 -5.36
N HIS A 113 4.26 -0.78 -6.64
CA HIS A 113 3.09 -1.33 -7.35
C HIS A 113 2.47 -2.51 -6.61
N PRO A 114 1.28 -2.29 -6.03
CA PRO A 114 0.66 -3.28 -5.15
C PRO A 114 0.11 -4.47 -5.94
N GLY A 115 0.22 -5.65 -5.34
CA GLY A 115 -0.37 -6.87 -5.88
C GLY A 115 0.35 -7.47 -7.07
N THR A 116 1.50 -6.95 -7.50
CA THR A 116 2.16 -7.40 -8.73
C THR A 116 3.16 -8.54 -8.54
N GLY A 117 3.78 -8.69 -7.40
CA GLY A 117 4.76 -9.75 -7.19
C GLY A 117 4.13 -11.14 -7.26
N LYS A 118 4.30 -11.93 -6.22
CA LYS A 118 3.70 -13.28 -6.14
C LYS A 118 2.17 -13.25 -6.10
N ALA A 119 1.58 -12.09 -5.77
CA ALA A 119 0.13 -11.90 -5.81
C ALA A 119 -0.44 -11.94 -7.22
N GLY A 120 0.38 -11.80 -8.25
CA GLY A 120 0.06 -12.16 -9.62
C GLY A 120 -0.66 -11.13 -10.48
N LEU A 121 -0.90 -9.92 -10.00
CA LEU A 121 -1.48 -8.88 -10.84
C LEU A 121 -0.45 -8.37 -11.85
N GLU A 122 -0.90 -8.11 -13.06
CA GLU A 122 -0.04 -7.58 -14.11
C GLU A 122 0.16 -6.08 -13.93
N TRP A 123 1.41 -5.62 -13.92
CA TRP A 123 1.75 -4.23 -13.70
C TRP A 123 1.02 -3.25 -14.65
N PRO A 124 0.92 -3.49 -15.95
CA PRO A 124 0.21 -2.55 -16.81
C PRO A 124 -1.25 -2.32 -16.40
N ARG A 125 -1.92 -3.35 -15.90
CA ARG A 125 -3.31 -3.23 -15.43
C ARG A 125 -3.40 -2.47 -14.12
N VAL A 126 -2.49 -2.77 -13.19
CA VAL A 126 -2.39 -2.04 -11.92
C VAL A 126 -2.09 -0.57 -12.17
N LYS A 127 -1.13 -0.30 -13.06
CA LYS A 127 -0.74 1.07 -13.44
C LYS A 127 -1.94 1.87 -13.97
N ARG A 128 -2.75 1.26 -14.84
CA ARG A 128 -3.95 1.91 -15.37
C ARG A 128 -4.93 2.29 -14.25
N ILE A 129 -5.18 1.39 -13.32
CA ILE A 129 -6.07 1.65 -12.19
C ILE A 129 -5.55 2.83 -11.34
N LEU A 130 -4.26 2.83 -11.04
CA LEU A 130 -3.65 3.91 -10.27
C LEU A 130 -3.74 5.25 -11.01
N GLN A 131 -3.53 5.25 -12.33
CA GLN A 131 -3.66 6.45 -13.14
C GLN A 131 -5.09 6.97 -13.17
N GLU A 132 -6.07 6.09 -13.40
CA GLU A 132 -7.48 6.48 -13.49
C GLU A 132 -7.99 7.04 -12.16
N ILE A 133 -7.66 6.39 -11.04
CA ILE A 133 -8.06 6.87 -9.73
C ILE A 133 -7.31 8.17 -9.39
N GLY A 134 -6.03 8.24 -9.71
CA GLY A 134 -5.23 9.44 -9.47
C GLY A 134 -5.77 10.68 -10.17
N GLU A 135 -6.35 10.52 -11.35
CA GLU A 135 -6.94 11.64 -12.08
C GLU A 135 -8.21 12.21 -11.43
N ARG A 136 -8.88 11.40 -10.59
CA ARG A 136 -10.16 11.77 -9.97
C ARG A 136 -10.02 12.19 -8.51
N THR A 137 -8.80 12.31 -8.00
CA THR A 137 -8.56 12.68 -6.61
C THR A 137 -7.55 13.82 -6.52
N GLU A 138 -7.59 14.57 -5.43
CA GLU A 138 -6.61 15.60 -5.11
C GLU A 138 -5.36 15.00 -4.47
N VAL A 139 -5.41 13.74 -4.02
CA VAL A 139 -4.27 13.05 -3.46
C VAL A 139 -3.36 12.58 -4.60
N THR A 140 -2.08 12.91 -4.53
CA THR A 140 -1.10 12.43 -5.50
C THR A 140 -0.58 11.05 -5.08
N LEU A 141 -0.77 10.07 -5.95
CA LEU A 141 -0.17 8.74 -5.78
C LEU A 141 1.24 8.80 -6.37
N VAL A 142 2.25 8.65 -5.52
CA VAL A 142 3.65 8.65 -5.94
C VAL A 142 4.08 7.18 -6.05
N VAL A 143 4.09 6.68 -7.27
CA VAL A 143 4.28 5.25 -7.54
C VAL A 143 5.73 4.95 -7.88
N PHE A 144 6.35 4.10 -7.09
CA PHE A 144 7.72 3.65 -7.33
C PHE A 144 7.68 2.37 -8.15
N GLU A 145 8.20 2.43 -9.36
CA GLU A 145 8.17 1.27 -10.28
C GLU A 145 9.20 0.20 -9.90
N GLN A 146 10.24 0.59 -9.17
CA GLN A 146 11.23 -0.34 -8.61
C GLN A 146 11.39 -0.07 -7.13
N PHE A 147 11.38 -1.14 -6.34
CA PHE A 147 11.63 -1.02 -4.92
C PHE A 147 13.14 -1.07 -4.66
N VAL A 148 13.70 0.07 -4.28
CA VAL A 148 15.12 0.18 -3.93
C VAL A 148 15.20 0.22 -2.41
N ARG A 149 15.93 -0.74 -1.82
CA ARG A 149 16.18 -0.72 -0.38
C ARG A 149 17.21 0.36 -0.07
N ALA A 150 16.97 1.11 1.02
CA ALA A 150 18.00 1.99 1.53
C ALA A 150 19.26 1.15 1.81
N LYS A 151 20.41 1.66 1.38
CA LYS A 151 21.68 0.99 1.67
C LYS A 151 21.86 0.95 3.19
N ALA A 152 22.19 -0.22 3.72
CA ALA A 152 22.58 -0.34 5.11
C ALA A 152 23.82 0.52 5.31
N SER A 153 23.69 1.50 6.15
CA SER A 153 24.82 2.36 6.51
C SER A 153 25.64 1.70 7.61
#